data_86987c7de40bbfa72e60d86705db0856
#
_entry.id   86987c7de40bbfa72e60d86705db0856
#
_cell.length_a   1.000
_cell.length_b   1.000
_cell.length_c   1.000
_cell.angle_alpha   90.00
_cell.angle_beta   90.00
_cell.angle_gamma   90.00
#
_symmetry.space_group_name_H-M   'P 1'
#
loop_
_entity.id
_entity.type
_entity.pdbx_description
1 polymer ?
#
loop_
_entity_poly.entity_id
_entity_poly.type
_entity_poly.pdbx_seq_one_letter_code
_entity_poly.pdbx_strand_id
1 'polypeptide(L)'
;SPAASDVYKRQAVPTGIGELDRVLGSGIVKGSVVLLAGEPGVGKSTLLLEVASRWASLGRTALYVTAEESAGQVRMRAERTGALHDTLFLAAESNLDVVAGHVNQVKPSLVIVDSVQTMHAPGVEGVAGGVAQSRAVTAQLTALAKTTGIPLLLVGHVTKDGNVAGPRVLEHLVDVVLNFEGDTNSNLRMLRGIKNRFGATDEVGCFEQQSDGIKEVEDPSGLFLSHRDQTPDGTAVTVAMDGVRPMLAEVQALMVETQTKNPRRQVTGLDYNRVPMVLAVLQSRAGVKTSDKDAYVATVGGMKIKEPATDLAVALATASAMKKTSLPPKLVVLGEVGLAGEIRRIPNVSRRLQEAARLGYEMAIIPAGDRPRVTGMRIKQVATLTEALKILR
;
A
#
# COMPACT_ATOMS: atom_id res chain seq x y z
N SER A 1 16.88 15.00 12.94
CA SER A 1 16.12 15.88 13.87
C SER A 1 14.89 16.44 13.15
N PRO A 2 13.81 16.85 13.82
CA PRO A 2 12.62 17.43 13.19
C PRO A 2 12.94 18.63 12.28
N ALA A 3 13.91 19.46 12.67
CA ALA A 3 14.34 20.61 11.87
C ALA A 3 14.98 20.24 10.53
N ALA A 4 15.67 19.10 10.43
CA ALA A 4 16.23 18.64 9.16
C ALA A 4 15.14 18.16 8.20
N SER A 5 14.11 17.44 8.69
CA SER A 5 13.00 17.01 7.86
C SER A 5 12.19 18.16 7.26
N ASP A 6 12.07 19.27 8.00
CA ASP A 6 11.35 20.46 7.52
C ASP A 6 12.13 21.22 6.44
N VAL A 7 13.48 21.22 6.50
CA VAL A 7 14.33 21.80 5.45
C VAL A 7 14.20 21.02 4.15
N TYR A 8 14.22 19.68 4.21
CA TYR A 8 14.05 18.83 3.02
C TYR A 8 12.66 18.91 2.42
N LYS A 9 11.60 19.03 3.23
CA LYS A 9 10.23 19.25 2.75
C LYS A 9 10.10 20.54 1.92
N ARG A 10 10.83 21.60 2.27
CA ARG A 10 10.86 22.86 1.51
C ARG A 10 11.62 22.75 0.19
N GLN A 11 12.47 21.75 0.02
CA GLN A 11 13.26 21.51 -1.19
C GLN A 11 12.68 20.41 -2.08
N ALA A 12 11.67 19.69 -1.61
CA ALA A 12 11.00 18.65 -2.37
C ALA A 12 10.16 19.25 -3.50
N VAL A 13 10.28 18.65 -4.68
CA VAL A 13 9.52 19.03 -5.87
C VAL A 13 8.44 18.00 -6.10
N PRO A 14 7.14 18.37 -6.06
CA PRO A 14 6.05 17.42 -6.29
C PRO A 14 6.15 16.77 -7.67
N THR A 15 5.88 15.47 -7.72
CA THR A 15 5.89 14.70 -8.98
C THR A 15 4.67 14.96 -9.84
N GLY A 16 3.59 15.43 -9.23
CA GLY A 16 2.28 15.56 -9.84
C GLY A 16 1.40 14.32 -9.65
N ILE A 17 1.88 13.33 -8.89
CA ILE A 17 1.15 12.14 -8.47
C ILE A 17 1.05 12.15 -6.95
N GLY A 18 -0.12 12.48 -6.40
CA GLY A 18 -0.32 12.72 -4.97
C GLY A 18 0.01 11.52 -4.10
N GLU A 19 -0.32 10.31 -4.54
CA GLU A 19 -0.05 9.07 -3.81
C GLU A 19 1.46 8.72 -3.77
N LEU A 20 2.23 9.09 -4.80
CA LEU A 20 3.68 8.98 -4.77
C LEU A 20 4.30 10.06 -3.87
N ASP A 21 3.85 11.30 -4.00
CA ASP A 21 4.35 12.43 -3.20
C ASP A 21 4.09 12.22 -1.71
N ARG A 22 2.97 11.58 -1.34
CA ARG A 22 2.66 11.14 0.02
C ARG A 22 3.77 10.25 0.58
N VAL A 23 4.18 9.22 -0.15
CA VAL A 23 5.19 8.24 0.32
C VAL A 23 6.60 8.84 0.31
N LEU A 24 6.88 9.73 -0.64
CA LEU A 24 8.16 10.46 -0.71
C LEU A 24 8.29 11.53 0.40
N GLY A 25 7.17 11.98 0.99
CA GLY A 25 7.16 13.05 1.99
C GLY A 25 7.08 14.45 1.37
N SER A 26 6.29 14.62 0.32
CA SER A 26 5.95 15.84 -0.41
C SER A 26 6.60 16.00 -1.79
N GLY A 27 7.32 14.99 -2.28
CA GLY A 27 7.91 15.00 -3.62
C GLY A 27 9.38 14.56 -3.66
N ILE A 28 10.02 14.81 -4.79
CA ILE A 28 11.41 14.40 -5.05
C ILE A 28 12.39 15.49 -4.60
N VAL A 29 13.40 15.11 -3.82
CA VAL A 29 14.45 16.02 -3.37
C VAL A 29 15.54 16.14 -4.45
N LYS A 30 16.01 17.36 -4.70
CA LYS A 30 17.06 17.63 -5.68
C LYS A 30 18.33 16.82 -5.38
N GLY A 31 18.87 16.16 -6.41
CA GLY A 31 20.08 15.33 -6.30
C GLY A 31 19.89 14.02 -5.51
N SER A 32 18.66 13.66 -5.16
CA SER A 32 18.35 12.41 -4.48
C SER A 32 18.27 11.24 -5.45
N VAL A 33 18.47 10.04 -4.90
CA VAL A 33 18.27 8.78 -5.63
C VAL A 33 17.21 7.95 -4.93
N VAL A 34 16.16 7.63 -5.66
CA VAL A 34 15.03 6.79 -5.22
C VAL A 34 15.08 5.46 -5.95
N LEU A 35 15.11 4.35 -5.22
CA LEU A 35 15.01 3.01 -5.74
C LEU A 35 13.57 2.50 -5.60
N LEU A 36 12.93 2.20 -6.71
CA LEU A 36 11.62 1.54 -6.76
C LEU A 36 11.83 0.03 -6.94
N ALA A 37 11.58 -0.72 -5.90
CA ALA A 37 11.67 -2.17 -5.88
C ALA A 37 10.28 -2.81 -6.01
N GLY A 38 10.23 -4.09 -6.40
CA GLY A 38 9.00 -4.87 -6.48
C GLY A 38 9.14 -6.08 -7.39
N GLU A 39 8.19 -6.99 -7.30
CA GLU A 39 8.17 -8.19 -8.16
C GLU A 39 8.07 -7.83 -9.66
N PRO A 40 8.60 -8.68 -10.55
CA PRO A 40 8.38 -8.53 -11.99
C PRO A 40 6.88 -8.51 -12.32
N GLY A 41 6.48 -7.65 -13.26
CA GLY A 41 5.09 -7.55 -13.70
C GLY A 41 4.15 -6.75 -12.78
N VAL A 42 4.60 -6.24 -11.63
CA VAL A 42 3.74 -5.46 -10.71
C VAL A 42 3.37 -4.08 -11.27
N GLY A 43 4.07 -3.59 -12.31
CA GLY A 43 3.77 -2.32 -12.96
C GLY A 43 4.77 -1.18 -12.67
N LYS A 44 5.99 -1.48 -12.18
CA LYS A 44 7.01 -0.47 -11.86
C LYS A 44 7.32 0.46 -13.03
N SER A 45 7.62 -0.12 -14.19
CA SER A 45 7.94 0.63 -15.41
C SER A 45 6.77 1.50 -15.88
N THR A 46 5.54 1.02 -15.70
CA THR A 46 4.34 1.78 -16.02
C THR A 46 4.16 2.97 -15.08
N LEU A 47 4.39 2.75 -13.77
CA LEU A 47 4.34 3.84 -12.79
C LEU A 47 5.39 4.91 -13.09
N LEU A 48 6.64 4.51 -13.38
CA LEU A 48 7.70 5.50 -13.65
C LEU A 48 7.51 6.22 -14.98
N LEU A 49 6.90 5.58 -15.97
CA LEU A 49 6.52 6.27 -17.21
C LEU A 49 5.43 7.33 -16.95
N GLU A 50 4.44 7.02 -16.09
CA GLU A 50 3.44 8.00 -15.65
C GLU A 50 4.09 9.16 -14.88
N VAL A 51 5.07 8.88 -14.01
CA VAL A 51 5.85 9.92 -13.31
C VAL A 51 6.55 10.83 -14.32
N ALA A 52 7.23 10.25 -15.32
CA ALA A 52 7.91 11.02 -16.36
C ALA A 52 6.94 11.89 -17.15
N SER A 53 5.77 11.35 -17.51
CA SER A 53 4.71 12.07 -18.20
C SER A 53 4.18 13.23 -17.37
N ARG A 54 3.82 12.99 -16.12
CA ARG A 54 3.36 14.05 -15.21
C ARG A 54 4.40 15.14 -15.00
N TRP A 55 5.66 14.74 -14.83
CA TRP A 55 6.77 15.67 -14.70
C TRP A 55 6.91 16.56 -15.93
N ALA A 56 6.83 15.97 -17.13
CA ALA A 56 6.91 16.70 -18.40
C ALA A 56 5.68 17.58 -18.64
N SER A 57 4.48 17.15 -18.27
CA SER A 57 3.24 17.93 -18.39
C SER A 57 3.26 19.22 -17.57
N LEU A 58 4.09 19.27 -16.52
CA LEU A 58 4.32 20.45 -15.71
C LEU A 58 5.40 21.39 -16.30
N GLY A 59 5.78 21.20 -17.57
CA GLY A 59 6.79 22.00 -18.27
C GLY A 59 8.23 21.69 -17.88
N ARG A 60 8.49 20.52 -17.27
CA ARG A 60 9.82 20.07 -16.83
C ARG A 60 10.39 19.04 -17.79
N THR A 61 11.71 18.99 -17.89
CA THR A 61 12.37 18.00 -18.77
C THR A 61 12.66 16.72 -18.02
N ALA A 62 12.25 15.57 -18.56
CA ALA A 62 12.55 14.25 -18.05
C ALA A 62 13.31 13.42 -19.09
N LEU A 63 14.27 12.60 -18.62
CA LEU A 63 14.96 11.61 -19.42
C LEU A 63 14.63 10.21 -18.87
N TYR A 64 13.99 9.38 -19.69
CA TYR A 64 13.68 8.00 -19.38
C TYR A 64 14.66 7.09 -20.13
N VAL A 65 15.50 6.38 -19.38
CA VAL A 65 16.50 5.45 -19.88
C VAL A 65 16.02 4.03 -19.65
N THR A 66 16.01 3.22 -20.70
CA THR A 66 15.68 1.80 -20.60
C THR A 66 16.76 0.96 -21.27
N ALA A 67 17.09 -0.18 -20.66
CA ALA A 67 17.93 -1.20 -21.26
C ALA A 67 17.21 -2.54 -21.45
N GLU A 68 15.94 -2.63 -21.04
CA GLU A 68 15.10 -3.83 -21.20
C GLU A 68 14.26 -3.78 -22.47
N GLU A 69 13.77 -2.60 -22.81
CA GLU A 69 12.90 -2.38 -23.96
C GLU A 69 13.59 -1.51 -25.02
N SER A 70 13.23 -1.70 -26.27
CA SER A 70 13.65 -0.78 -27.34
C SER A 70 12.93 0.57 -27.17
N ALA A 71 13.52 1.64 -27.69
CA ALA A 71 12.90 2.97 -27.68
C ALA A 71 11.50 2.96 -28.35
N GLY A 72 11.31 2.13 -29.39
CA GLY A 72 10.02 1.97 -30.06
C GLY A 72 8.96 1.31 -29.16
N GLN A 73 9.33 0.32 -28.35
CA GLN A 73 8.41 -0.33 -27.40
C GLN A 73 7.98 0.64 -26.29
N VAL A 74 8.94 1.37 -25.71
CA VAL A 74 8.62 2.40 -24.70
C VAL A 74 7.75 3.50 -25.29
N ARG A 75 8.04 3.93 -26.54
CA ARG A 75 7.22 4.93 -27.23
C ARG A 75 5.79 4.44 -27.45
N MET A 76 5.58 3.21 -27.93
CA MET A 76 4.23 2.64 -28.10
C MET A 76 3.47 2.58 -26.75
N ARG A 77 4.18 2.25 -25.68
CA ARG A 77 3.59 2.26 -24.33
C ARG A 77 3.20 3.68 -23.90
N ALA A 78 4.09 4.65 -24.15
CA ALA A 78 3.83 6.06 -23.86
C ALA A 78 2.64 6.61 -24.68
N GLU A 79 2.52 6.25 -25.93
CA GLU A 79 1.36 6.59 -26.79
C GLU A 79 0.05 6.03 -26.22
N ARG A 80 0.04 4.75 -25.83
CA ARG A 80 -1.14 4.09 -25.27
C ARG A 80 -1.60 4.72 -23.94
N THR A 81 -0.67 5.19 -23.12
CA THR A 81 -0.95 5.81 -21.82
C THR A 81 -1.11 7.33 -21.89
N GLY A 82 -1.01 7.94 -23.08
CA GLY A 82 -1.05 9.39 -23.23
C GLY A 82 0.16 10.11 -22.63
N ALA A 83 1.29 9.41 -22.48
CA ALA A 83 2.48 9.92 -21.80
C ALA A 83 3.48 10.65 -22.70
N LEU A 84 3.13 10.93 -23.98
CA LEU A 84 4.01 11.64 -24.88
C LEU A 84 3.98 13.15 -24.63
N HIS A 85 5.17 13.71 -24.40
CA HIS A 85 5.40 15.15 -24.24
C HIS A 85 6.71 15.56 -24.91
N ASP A 86 6.77 16.78 -25.44
CA ASP A 86 7.98 17.30 -26.11
C ASP A 86 9.21 17.38 -25.20
N THR A 87 8.99 17.46 -23.88
CA THR A 87 10.03 17.53 -22.86
C THR A 87 10.34 16.18 -22.22
N LEU A 88 9.73 15.08 -22.71
CA LEU A 88 10.05 13.72 -22.30
C LEU A 88 10.99 13.07 -23.34
N PHE A 89 12.24 12.86 -22.95
CA PHE A 89 13.25 12.19 -23.78
C PHE A 89 13.34 10.72 -23.42
N LEU A 90 13.45 9.86 -24.43
CA LEU A 90 13.60 8.41 -24.29
C LEU A 90 14.95 7.98 -24.83
N ALA A 91 15.71 7.20 -24.07
CA ALA A 91 16.97 6.59 -24.48
C ALA A 91 16.95 5.09 -24.24
N ALA A 92 17.21 4.30 -25.30
CA ALA A 92 17.43 2.87 -25.19
C ALA A 92 18.94 2.63 -25.10
N GLU A 93 19.47 2.55 -23.87
CA GLU A 93 20.92 2.50 -23.62
C GLU A 93 21.21 1.71 -22.32
N SER A 94 22.19 0.83 -22.39
CA SER A 94 22.67 0.05 -21.24
C SER A 94 24.03 0.53 -20.70
N ASN A 95 24.82 1.23 -21.50
CA ASN A 95 26.13 1.72 -21.10
C ASN A 95 26.02 2.99 -20.27
N LEU A 96 26.52 2.94 -19.04
CA LEU A 96 26.40 4.05 -18.07
C LEU A 96 27.13 5.32 -18.51
N ASP A 97 28.27 5.22 -19.18
CA ASP A 97 29.02 6.39 -19.67
C ASP A 97 28.23 7.12 -20.78
N VAL A 98 27.53 6.39 -21.62
CA VAL A 98 26.65 6.96 -22.65
C VAL A 98 25.44 7.62 -22.00
N VAL A 99 24.84 6.98 -20.98
CA VAL A 99 23.77 7.59 -20.19
C VAL A 99 24.20 8.90 -19.55
N ALA A 100 25.39 8.95 -18.94
CA ALA A 100 25.94 10.18 -18.40
C ALA A 100 26.13 11.28 -19.48
N GLY A 101 26.54 10.88 -20.67
CA GLY A 101 26.61 11.77 -21.85
C GLY A 101 25.24 12.35 -22.23
N HIS A 102 24.20 11.53 -22.28
CA HIS A 102 22.82 12.00 -22.51
C HIS A 102 22.32 12.97 -21.43
N VAL A 103 22.61 12.68 -20.16
CA VAL A 103 22.26 13.59 -19.06
C VAL A 103 22.92 14.95 -19.22
N ASN A 104 24.21 14.98 -19.59
CA ASN A 104 24.94 16.23 -19.80
C ASN A 104 24.41 17.02 -21.02
N GLN A 105 23.97 16.32 -22.08
CA GLN A 105 23.44 16.94 -23.30
C GLN A 105 22.02 17.47 -23.11
N VAL A 106 21.13 16.65 -22.56
CA VAL A 106 19.69 16.98 -22.37
C VAL A 106 19.49 17.92 -21.18
N LYS A 107 20.33 17.83 -20.17
CA LYS A 107 20.21 18.54 -18.88
C LYS A 107 18.80 18.43 -18.28
N PRO A 108 18.28 17.21 -18.11
CA PRO A 108 16.94 17.00 -17.59
C PRO A 108 16.85 17.43 -16.12
N SER A 109 15.66 17.68 -15.64
CA SER A 109 15.40 17.91 -14.22
C SER A 109 14.98 16.66 -13.46
N LEU A 110 14.81 15.53 -14.16
CA LEU A 110 14.55 14.19 -13.64
C LEU A 110 15.12 13.15 -14.60
N VAL A 111 15.78 12.13 -14.05
CA VAL A 111 16.23 10.94 -14.81
C VAL A 111 15.59 9.69 -14.23
N ILE A 112 15.08 8.83 -15.10
CA ILE A 112 14.55 7.51 -14.75
C ILE A 112 15.42 6.45 -15.43
N VAL A 113 15.82 5.42 -14.67
CA VAL A 113 16.60 4.28 -15.19
C VAL A 113 15.83 2.98 -14.95
N ASP A 114 15.44 2.32 -16.01
CA ASP A 114 14.65 1.09 -16.01
C ASP A 114 15.37 -0.02 -16.80
N SER A 115 16.10 -0.90 -16.13
CA SER A 115 16.35 -1.12 -14.72
C SER A 115 17.85 -1.09 -14.39
N VAL A 116 18.19 -1.02 -13.11
CA VAL A 116 19.61 -1.09 -12.67
C VAL A 116 20.27 -2.41 -13.09
N GLN A 117 19.53 -3.51 -13.11
CA GLN A 117 20.03 -4.84 -13.43
C GLN A 117 20.41 -5.02 -14.91
N THR A 118 19.88 -4.20 -15.79
CA THR A 118 20.17 -4.26 -17.22
C THR A 118 21.25 -3.27 -17.66
N MET A 119 21.65 -2.38 -16.75
CA MET A 119 22.75 -1.42 -17.00
C MET A 119 24.11 -2.07 -16.83
N HIS A 120 25.08 -1.50 -17.53
CA HIS A 120 26.49 -1.91 -17.49
C HIS A 120 27.38 -0.72 -17.12
N ALA A 121 28.22 -0.92 -16.09
CA ALA A 121 29.25 0.02 -15.70
C ALA A 121 30.59 -0.42 -16.36
N PRO A 122 31.12 0.34 -17.32
CA PRO A 122 32.39 0.03 -17.95
C PRO A 122 33.54 -0.04 -16.94
N GLY A 123 34.47 -0.96 -17.16
CA GLY A 123 35.65 -1.13 -16.28
C GLY A 123 35.38 -1.89 -14.97
N VAL A 124 34.16 -2.34 -14.74
CA VAL A 124 33.82 -3.19 -13.59
C VAL A 124 33.59 -4.62 -14.07
N GLU A 125 34.28 -5.58 -13.46
CA GLU A 125 34.11 -7.00 -13.76
C GLU A 125 32.75 -7.52 -13.33
N GLY A 126 32.20 -8.46 -14.07
CA GLY A 126 30.94 -9.14 -13.80
C GLY A 126 29.90 -8.97 -14.90
N VAL A 127 28.87 -9.83 -14.84
CA VAL A 127 27.77 -9.81 -15.80
C VAL A 127 26.74 -8.75 -15.39
N ALA A 128 26.04 -8.18 -16.37
CA ALA A 128 24.92 -7.29 -16.12
C ALA A 128 23.89 -7.98 -15.21
N GLY A 129 23.35 -7.24 -14.24
CA GLY A 129 22.44 -7.79 -13.23
C GLY A 129 23.11 -8.49 -12.05
N GLY A 130 24.38 -8.86 -12.17
CA GLY A 130 25.17 -9.40 -11.04
C GLY A 130 25.38 -8.37 -9.92
N VAL A 131 25.68 -8.85 -8.73
CA VAL A 131 25.84 -8.00 -7.52
C VAL A 131 26.88 -6.90 -7.73
N ALA A 132 28.05 -7.24 -8.27
CA ALA A 132 29.14 -6.28 -8.49
C ALA A 132 28.74 -5.17 -9.46
N GLN A 133 28.19 -5.53 -10.62
CA GLN A 133 27.71 -4.59 -11.63
C GLN A 133 26.59 -3.70 -11.11
N SER A 134 25.55 -4.28 -10.48
CA SER A 134 24.41 -3.52 -9.97
C SER A 134 24.81 -2.54 -8.86
N ARG A 135 25.79 -2.91 -8.01
CA ARG A 135 26.34 -1.99 -7.01
C ARG A 135 27.13 -0.86 -7.65
N ALA A 136 27.97 -1.17 -8.64
CA ALA A 136 28.77 -0.16 -9.33
C ALA A 136 27.87 0.82 -10.11
N VAL A 137 26.89 0.32 -10.85
CA VAL A 137 25.89 1.14 -11.54
C VAL A 137 25.17 2.07 -10.57
N THR A 138 24.64 1.53 -9.46
CA THR A 138 23.92 2.33 -8.47
C THR A 138 24.82 3.39 -7.83
N ALA A 139 26.07 3.04 -7.50
CA ALA A 139 27.04 3.98 -6.91
C ALA A 139 27.39 5.12 -7.89
N GLN A 140 27.64 4.82 -9.16
CA GLN A 140 27.94 5.82 -10.19
C GLN A 140 26.74 6.71 -10.50
N LEU A 141 25.53 6.16 -10.59
CA LEU A 141 24.30 6.95 -10.72
C LEU A 141 24.05 7.86 -9.52
N THR A 142 24.33 7.38 -8.32
CA THR A 142 24.23 8.20 -7.10
C THR A 142 25.25 9.34 -7.10
N ALA A 143 26.47 9.08 -7.55
CA ALA A 143 27.49 10.14 -7.72
C ALA A 143 27.04 11.17 -8.77
N LEU A 144 26.50 10.72 -9.91
CA LEU A 144 25.96 11.57 -10.96
C LEU A 144 24.84 12.48 -10.41
N ALA A 145 23.88 11.93 -9.67
CA ALA A 145 22.80 12.70 -9.06
C ALA A 145 23.32 13.81 -8.13
N LYS A 146 24.28 13.46 -7.27
CA LYS A 146 24.89 14.43 -6.32
C LYS A 146 25.68 15.52 -7.02
N THR A 147 26.44 15.17 -8.04
CA THR A 147 27.30 16.11 -8.78
C THR A 147 26.47 17.08 -9.62
N THR A 148 25.42 16.56 -10.32
CA THR A 148 24.59 17.37 -11.18
C THR A 148 23.44 18.07 -10.45
N GLY A 149 23.06 17.58 -9.28
CA GLY A 149 21.88 18.00 -8.55
C GLY A 149 20.57 17.49 -9.18
N ILE A 150 20.63 16.58 -10.15
CA ILE A 150 19.48 16.00 -10.83
C ILE A 150 19.01 14.77 -10.04
N PRO A 151 17.73 14.70 -9.62
CA PRO A 151 17.20 13.51 -8.97
C PRO A 151 17.06 12.33 -9.95
N LEU A 152 17.28 11.13 -9.45
CA LEU A 152 17.17 9.88 -10.19
C LEU A 152 16.12 8.95 -9.55
N LEU A 153 15.28 8.36 -10.38
CA LEU A 153 14.40 7.24 -10.03
C LEU A 153 14.93 5.97 -10.70
N LEU A 154 15.28 4.98 -9.90
CA LEU A 154 15.85 3.72 -10.36
C LEU A 154 14.86 2.57 -10.18
N VAL A 155 14.68 1.71 -11.17
CA VAL A 155 13.95 0.46 -11.03
C VAL A 155 14.89 -0.66 -10.58
N GLY A 156 14.48 -1.39 -9.55
CA GLY A 156 15.12 -2.62 -9.10
C GLY A 156 14.15 -3.80 -9.06
N HIS A 157 14.55 -4.94 -9.61
CA HIS A 157 13.76 -6.17 -9.54
C HIS A 157 14.10 -6.98 -8.28
N VAL A 158 13.08 -7.46 -7.59
CA VAL A 158 13.22 -8.43 -6.49
C VAL A 158 13.17 -9.82 -7.12
N THR A 159 14.23 -10.60 -7.00
CA THR A 159 14.22 -12.01 -7.43
C THR A 159 14.06 -12.93 -6.24
N LYS A 160 13.29 -14.02 -6.43
CA LYS A 160 13.07 -15.05 -5.41
C LYS A 160 14.34 -15.88 -5.14
N ASP A 161 15.29 -15.92 -6.05
CA ASP A 161 16.41 -16.88 -6.05
C ASP A 161 17.75 -16.32 -5.53
N GLY A 162 17.80 -15.09 -5.03
CA GLY A 162 19.00 -14.53 -4.38
C GLY A 162 20.24 -14.29 -5.27
N ASN A 163 20.23 -14.70 -6.54
CA ASN A 163 21.37 -14.60 -7.45
C ASN A 163 21.49 -13.25 -8.18
N VAL A 164 20.45 -12.43 -8.14
CA VAL A 164 20.46 -11.06 -8.68
C VAL A 164 20.48 -10.07 -7.52
N ALA A 165 21.20 -8.97 -7.67
CA ALA A 165 21.29 -7.94 -6.65
C ALA A 165 19.89 -7.41 -6.29
N GLY A 166 19.30 -7.98 -5.25
CA GLY A 166 18.03 -7.53 -4.72
C GLY A 166 18.13 -6.15 -4.05
N PRO A 167 17.00 -5.50 -3.72
CA PRO A 167 16.96 -4.17 -3.13
C PRO A 167 17.83 -4.03 -1.88
N ARG A 168 17.97 -5.08 -1.06
CA ARG A 168 18.80 -5.10 0.15
C ARG A 168 20.28 -4.80 -0.11
N VAL A 169 20.80 -5.21 -1.26
CA VAL A 169 22.20 -4.97 -1.66
C VAL A 169 22.41 -3.51 -2.04
N LEU A 170 21.39 -2.86 -2.57
CA LEU A 170 21.43 -1.50 -3.12
C LEU A 170 20.94 -0.43 -2.14
N GLU A 171 20.19 -0.82 -1.09
CA GLU A 171 19.51 0.12 -0.19
C GLU A 171 20.46 1.09 0.53
N HIS A 172 21.70 0.67 0.76
CA HIS A 172 22.70 1.52 1.41
C HIS A 172 23.26 2.61 0.50
N LEU A 173 23.15 2.42 -0.82
CA LEU A 173 23.71 3.32 -1.83
C LEU A 173 22.74 4.45 -2.21
N VAL A 174 21.46 4.31 -1.92
CA VAL A 174 20.40 5.24 -2.32
C VAL A 174 19.81 5.98 -1.12
N ASP A 175 19.09 7.08 -1.37
CA ASP A 175 18.50 7.91 -0.32
C ASP A 175 17.11 7.42 0.10
N VAL A 176 16.33 6.91 -0.84
CA VAL A 176 14.98 6.42 -0.63
C VAL A 176 14.81 5.05 -1.28
N VAL A 177 14.18 4.13 -0.59
CA VAL A 177 13.76 2.82 -1.12
C VAL A 177 12.26 2.70 -0.96
N LEU A 178 11.58 2.49 -2.07
CA LEU A 178 10.15 2.23 -2.15
C LEU A 178 9.92 0.80 -2.61
N ASN A 179 8.91 0.14 -2.06
CA ASN A 179 8.47 -1.18 -2.50
C ASN A 179 7.08 -1.08 -3.13
N PHE A 180 6.95 -1.56 -4.37
CA PHE A 180 5.69 -1.58 -5.10
C PHE A 180 5.14 -3.01 -5.10
N GLU A 181 4.01 -3.19 -4.44
CA GLU A 181 3.39 -4.47 -4.17
C GLU A 181 2.05 -4.59 -4.91
N GLY A 182 1.70 -5.78 -5.33
CA GLY A 182 0.40 -6.07 -5.92
C GLY A 182 0.01 -7.52 -5.72
N ASP A 183 -1.29 -7.76 -5.68
CA ASP A 183 -1.84 -9.10 -5.72
C ASP A 183 -2.22 -9.45 -7.16
N THR A 184 -1.92 -10.67 -7.60
CA THR A 184 -2.25 -11.15 -8.96
C THR A 184 -3.77 -11.21 -9.21
N ASN A 185 -4.56 -11.27 -8.15
CA ASN A 185 -6.02 -11.35 -8.20
C ASN A 185 -6.71 -9.99 -7.99
N SER A 186 -5.95 -8.91 -7.87
CA SER A 186 -6.45 -7.56 -7.65
C SER A 186 -5.73 -6.58 -8.55
N ASN A 187 -6.44 -5.56 -9.03
CA ASN A 187 -5.85 -4.44 -9.75
C ASN A 187 -5.16 -3.43 -8.81
N LEU A 188 -5.36 -3.58 -7.50
CA LEU A 188 -4.79 -2.67 -6.52
C LEU A 188 -3.28 -2.89 -6.39
N ARG A 189 -2.55 -1.79 -6.33
CA ARG A 189 -1.09 -1.74 -6.09
C ARG A 189 -0.82 -0.82 -4.92
N MET A 190 0.05 -1.26 -4.03
CA MET A 190 0.45 -0.51 -2.83
C MET A 190 1.91 -0.10 -2.95
N LEU A 191 2.18 1.18 -2.71
CA LEU A 191 3.52 1.73 -2.67
C LEU A 191 3.91 2.02 -1.22
N ARG A 192 4.99 1.40 -0.74
CA ARG A 192 5.46 1.53 0.64
C ARG A 192 6.86 2.10 0.72
N GLY A 193 7.08 3.02 1.65
CA GLY A 193 8.42 3.45 2.03
C GLY A 193 9.12 2.36 2.86
N ILE A 194 10.28 1.90 2.39
CA ILE A 194 11.16 0.98 3.15
C ILE A 194 12.28 1.77 3.84
N LYS A 195 12.80 2.78 3.14
CA LYS A 195 13.80 3.70 3.63
C LYS A 195 13.54 5.08 3.06
N ASN A 196 13.62 6.11 3.90
CA ASN A 196 13.53 7.49 3.44
C ASN A 196 14.43 8.39 4.32
N ARG A 197 15.50 8.93 3.73
CA ARG A 197 16.39 9.87 4.44
C ARG A 197 15.77 11.24 4.67
N PHE A 198 14.69 11.55 3.97
CA PHE A 198 14.06 12.88 3.96
C PHE A 198 12.72 12.92 4.70
N GLY A 199 12.19 11.78 5.12
CA GLY A 199 10.87 11.71 5.75
C GLY A 199 10.55 10.38 6.42
N ALA A 200 9.29 10.22 6.75
CA ALA A 200 8.75 9.00 7.34
C ALA A 200 8.71 7.84 6.33
N THR A 201 8.69 6.61 6.85
CA THR A 201 8.60 5.38 6.05
C THR A 201 7.28 4.63 6.25
N ASP A 202 6.37 5.17 7.04
CA ASP A 202 5.12 4.55 7.42
C ASP A 202 3.91 4.98 6.55
N GLU A 203 4.15 5.88 5.58
CA GLU A 203 3.13 6.27 4.59
C GLU A 203 2.97 5.21 3.49
N VAL A 204 1.75 5.08 3.00
CA VAL A 204 1.37 4.14 1.94
C VAL A 204 0.62 4.86 0.84
N GLY A 205 1.05 4.68 -0.40
CA GLY A 205 0.36 5.14 -1.60
C GLY A 205 -0.46 4.02 -2.22
N CYS A 206 -1.64 4.36 -2.74
CA CYS A 206 -2.55 3.42 -3.37
C CYS A 206 -2.71 3.73 -4.85
N PHE A 207 -2.61 2.69 -5.67
CA PHE A 207 -2.73 2.77 -7.12
C PHE A 207 -3.61 1.63 -7.64
N GLU A 208 -4.21 1.85 -8.78
CA GLU A 208 -4.97 0.84 -9.51
C GLU A 208 -4.35 0.61 -10.89
N GLN A 209 -4.09 -0.65 -11.21
CA GLN A 209 -3.67 -1.06 -12.54
C GLN A 209 -4.87 -1.09 -13.47
N GLN A 210 -4.84 -0.28 -14.53
CA GLN A 210 -5.88 -0.22 -15.57
C GLN A 210 -5.30 -0.62 -16.93
N SER A 211 -6.14 -0.82 -17.93
CA SER A 211 -5.71 -1.17 -19.29
C SER A 211 -4.86 -0.10 -19.97
N ASP A 212 -5.10 1.16 -19.60
CA ASP A 212 -4.43 2.35 -20.10
C ASP A 212 -3.30 2.88 -19.20
N GLY A 213 -2.94 2.14 -18.13
CA GLY A 213 -1.83 2.52 -17.26
C GLY A 213 -2.06 2.25 -15.79
N ILE A 214 -1.40 3.03 -14.95
CA ILE A 214 -1.56 3.01 -13.49
C ILE A 214 -2.13 4.35 -13.06
N LYS A 215 -3.19 4.32 -12.25
CA LYS A 215 -3.83 5.52 -11.69
C LYS A 215 -3.75 5.53 -10.19
N GLU A 216 -3.58 6.71 -9.62
CA GLU A 216 -3.63 6.91 -8.18
C GLU A 216 -5.06 6.74 -7.64
N VAL A 217 -5.18 6.15 -6.46
CA VAL A 217 -6.43 5.98 -5.72
C VAL A 217 -6.34 6.80 -4.44
N GLU A 218 -6.86 8.01 -4.48
CA GLU A 218 -6.83 8.93 -3.33
C GLU A 218 -7.66 8.41 -2.16
N ASP A 219 -8.77 7.74 -2.45
CA ASP A 219 -9.69 7.15 -1.47
C ASP A 219 -9.87 5.64 -1.72
N PRO A 220 -8.97 4.80 -1.21
CA PRO A 220 -9.05 3.35 -1.40
C PRO A 220 -10.18 2.69 -0.61
N SER A 221 -10.75 3.36 0.39
CA SER A 221 -11.82 2.78 1.21
C SER A 221 -13.05 2.38 0.38
N GLY A 222 -13.35 3.12 -0.69
CA GLY A 222 -14.43 2.77 -1.61
C GLY A 222 -14.27 1.42 -2.30
N LEU A 223 -13.04 0.93 -2.44
CA LEU A 223 -12.75 -0.38 -3.05
C LEU A 223 -13.00 -1.56 -2.09
N PHE A 224 -13.02 -1.28 -0.77
CA PHE A 224 -13.13 -2.28 0.28
C PHE A 224 -14.48 -2.29 0.99
N LEU A 225 -15.45 -1.58 0.43
CA LEU A 225 -16.82 -1.49 0.91
C LEU A 225 -17.78 -1.93 -0.21
N SER A 226 -18.82 -2.67 0.16
CA SER A 226 -19.92 -2.97 -0.76
C SER A 226 -20.79 -1.74 -0.90
N HIS A 227 -21.05 -1.29 -2.12
CA HIS A 227 -22.01 -0.22 -2.39
C HIS A 227 -23.45 -0.78 -2.27
N ARG A 228 -24.06 -0.62 -1.10
CA ARG A 228 -25.43 -1.07 -0.83
C ARG A 228 -26.19 -0.06 0.03
N ASP A 229 -27.45 0.10 -0.24
CA ASP A 229 -28.33 0.97 0.56
C ASP A 229 -28.65 0.38 1.94
N GLN A 230 -28.49 -0.95 2.09
CA GLN A 230 -28.74 -1.68 3.34
C GLN A 230 -27.56 -2.58 3.66
N THR A 231 -27.20 -2.65 4.94
CA THR A 231 -26.21 -3.59 5.46
C THR A 231 -26.86 -4.96 5.61
N PRO A 232 -26.45 -6.01 4.86
CA PRO A 232 -26.96 -7.35 5.07
C PRO A 232 -26.51 -7.93 6.40
N ASP A 233 -27.22 -8.94 6.90
CA ASP A 233 -26.73 -9.73 8.02
C ASP A 233 -25.39 -10.40 7.67
N GLY A 234 -24.59 -10.65 8.66
CA GLY A 234 -23.23 -11.18 8.50
C GLY A 234 -22.20 -10.17 8.04
N THR A 235 -22.51 -8.88 8.05
CA THR A 235 -21.60 -7.82 7.59
C THR A 235 -21.28 -6.83 8.71
N ALA A 236 -20.02 -6.49 8.86
CA ALA A 236 -19.53 -5.42 9.75
C ALA A 236 -18.47 -4.58 9.07
N VAL A 237 -18.49 -3.27 9.29
CA VAL A 237 -17.45 -2.36 8.79
C VAL A 237 -16.49 -2.02 9.91
N THR A 238 -15.22 -2.05 9.60
CA THR A 238 -14.12 -1.67 10.49
C THR A 238 -13.19 -0.67 9.82
N VAL A 239 -12.21 -0.17 10.57
CA VAL A 239 -11.13 0.66 10.02
C VAL A 239 -9.81 0.01 10.34
N ALA A 240 -9.14 -0.49 9.32
CA ALA A 240 -7.80 -1.05 9.41
C ALA A 240 -6.74 0.04 9.20
N MET A 241 -5.54 -0.17 9.75
CA MET A 241 -4.37 0.66 9.47
C MET A 241 -3.44 -0.05 8.53
N ASP A 242 -3.04 0.62 7.46
CA ASP A 242 -1.92 0.22 6.63
C ASP A 242 -0.82 1.27 6.76
N GLY A 243 0.25 0.95 7.50
CA GLY A 243 1.16 1.96 8.02
C GLY A 243 0.43 2.97 8.89
N VAL A 244 0.48 4.25 8.52
CA VAL A 244 -0.27 5.33 9.18
C VAL A 244 -1.59 5.67 8.48
N ARG A 245 -1.91 5.01 7.38
CA ARG A 245 -3.12 5.27 6.60
C ARG A 245 -4.30 4.46 7.12
N PRO A 246 -5.37 5.10 7.63
CA PRO A 246 -6.61 4.41 7.96
C PRO A 246 -7.38 4.08 6.68
N MET A 247 -7.93 2.89 6.60
CA MET A 247 -8.77 2.43 5.49
C MET A 247 -9.97 1.69 6.03
N LEU A 248 -11.17 2.06 5.57
CA LEU A 248 -12.36 1.30 5.90
C LEU A 248 -12.34 -0.04 5.17
N ALA A 249 -12.79 -1.06 5.85
CA ALA A 249 -12.90 -2.41 5.33
C ALA A 249 -14.21 -3.07 5.79
N GLU A 250 -14.84 -3.78 4.89
CA GLU A 250 -16.01 -4.59 5.19
C GLU A 250 -15.57 -6.03 5.45
N VAL A 251 -16.00 -6.56 6.59
CA VAL A 251 -15.86 -7.96 6.98
C VAL A 251 -17.20 -8.65 6.79
N GLN A 252 -17.20 -9.74 6.05
CA GLN A 252 -18.37 -10.58 5.83
C GLN A 252 -18.19 -11.96 6.44
N ALA A 253 -19.22 -12.46 7.11
CA ALA A 253 -19.26 -13.78 7.70
C ALA A 253 -20.50 -14.55 7.19
N LEU A 254 -20.29 -15.74 6.70
CA LEU A 254 -21.35 -16.69 6.35
C LEU A 254 -21.23 -17.92 7.25
N MET A 255 -22.34 -18.26 7.90
CA MET A 255 -22.41 -19.41 8.81
C MET A 255 -23.41 -20.42 8.24
N VAL A 256 -22.92 -21.61 7.93
CA VAL A 256 -23.71 -22.70 7.30
C VAL A 256 -23.69 -23.91 8.20
N GLU A 257 -24.79 -24.68 8.27
CA GLU A 257 -24.80 -25.93 9.04
C GLU A 257 -23.79 -26.92 8.50
N THR A 258 -22.95 -27.43 9.42
CA THR A 258 -21.96 -28.42 9.01
C THR A 258 -22.59 -29.80 8.85
N GLN A 259 -22.15 -30.53 7.83
CA GLN A 259 -22.48 -31.94 7.61
C GLN A 259 -21.45 -32.89 8.21
N THR A 260 -20.40 -32.34 8.83
CA THR A 260 -19.25 -33.12 9.32
C THR A 260 -18.99 -32.89 10.81
N LYS A 261 -18.26 -33.82 11.46
CA LYS A 261 -17.84 -33.66 12.85
C LYS A 261 -16.83 -32.53 13.06
N ASN A 262 -16.13 -32.11 11.99
CA ASN A 262 -15.10 -31.08 12.02
C ASN A 262 -15.57 -29.90 11.17
N PRO A 263 -16.15 -28.86 11.76
CA PRO A 263 -16.60 -27.68 11.04
C PRO A 263 -15.47 -26.97 10.32
N ARG A 264 -15.70 -26.54 9.10
CA ARG A 264 -14.73 -25.80 8.30
C ARG A 264 -14.60 -24.36 8.79
N ARG A 265 -13.38 -23.82 8.73
CA ARG A 265 -13.06 -22.43 9.01
C ARG A 265 -12.31 -21.86 7.81
N GLN A 266 -13.04 -21.26 6.88
CA GLN A 266 -12.48 -20.64 5.69
C GLN A 266 -12.27 -19.15 5.96
N VAL A 267 -11.02 -18.69 5.83
CA VAL A 267 -10.65 -17.29 6.09
C VAL A 267 -9.98 -16.71 4.85
N THR A 268 -10.42 -15.53 4.42
CA THR A 268 -9.84 -14.81 3.28
C THR A 268 -9.62 -13.35 3.65
N GLY A 269 -8.42 -12.85 3.44
CA GLY A 269 -8.07 -11.46 3.71
C GLY A 269 -7.86 -11.09 5.18
N LEU A 270 -8.11 -12.02 6.11
CA LEU A 270 -7.91 -11.85 7.56
C LEU A 270 -6.84 -12.83 8.07
N ASP A 271 -6.42 -12.66 9.33
CA ASP A 271 -5.49 -13.58 9.97
C ASP A 271 -6.17 -14.93 10.23
N TYR A 272 -5.59 -15.98 9.64
CA TYR A 272 -6.11 -17.35 9.71
C TYR A 272 -6.14 -17.92 11.14
N ASN A 273 -5.25 -17.50 12.01
CA ASN A 273 -5.20 -17.97 13.39
C ASN A 273 -6.18 -17.22 14.30
N ARG A 274 -6.40 -15.93 14.03
CA ARG A 274 -7.25 -15.09 14.88
C ARG A 274 -8.74 -15.36 14.67
N VAL A 275 -9.21 -15.56 13.45
CA VAL A 275 -10.64 -15.80 13.18
C VAL A 275 -11.17 -17.01 13.94
N PRO A 276 -10.57 -18.22 13.90
CA PRO A 276 -11.02 -19.35 14.71
C PRO A 276 -11.02 -19.08 16.21
N MET A 277 -10.03 -18.32 16.71
CA MET A 277 -9.96 -17.90 18.10
C MET A 277 -11.18 -17.02 18.48
N VAL A 278 -11.51 -16.02 17.66
CA VAL A 278 -12.67 -15.14 17.89
C VAL A 278 -13.97 -15.94 17.90
N LEU A 279 -14.13 -16.93 16.99
CA LEU A 279 -15.29 -17.82 16.97
C LEU A 279 -15.40 -18.66 18.26
N ALA A 280 -14.27 -19.15 18.77
CA ALA A 280 -14.22 -19.90 20.02
C ALA A 280 -14.61 -19.01 21.22
N VAL A 281 -14.15 -17.76 21.25
CA VAL A 281 -14.52 -16.78 22.30
C VAL A 281 -16.00 -16.44 22.22
N LEU A 282 -16.57 -16.21 21.02
CA LEU A 282 -18.00 -15.99 20.81
C LEU A 282 -18.83 -17.11 21.42
N GLN A 283 -18.44 -18.35 21.17
CA GLN A 283 -19.15 -19.50 21.72
C GLN A 283 -19.01 -19.59 23.24
N SER A 284 -17.77 -19.54 23.76
CA SER A 284 -17.47 -19.82 25.15
C SER A 284 -17.85 -18.69 26.12
N ARG A 285 -17.79 -17.44 25.66
CA ARG A 285 -17.97 -16.24 26.51
C ARG A 285 -19.24 -15.46 26.21
N ALA A 286 -19.79 -15.59 25.01
CA ALA A 286 -20.97 -14.83 24.58
C ALA A 286 -22.18 -15.72 24.22
N GLY A 287 -22.06 -17.03 24.27
CA GLY A 287 -23.15 -17.96 24.05
C GLY A 287 -23.60 -18.08 22.59
N VAL A 288 -22.82 -17.59 21.64
CA VAL A 288 -23.08 -17.73 20.20
C VAL A 288 -22.52 -19.04 19.71
N LYS A 289 -23.38 -20.04 19.50
CA LYS A 289 -22.99 -21.40 19.16
C LYS A 289 -22.44 -21.49 17.73
N THR A 290 -21.12 -21.62 17.59
CA THR A 290 -20.43 -21.71 16.29
C THR A 290 -19.89 -23.11 15.98
N SER A 291 -19.93 -24.04 16.95
CA SER A 291 -19.31 -25.37 16.84
C SER A 291 -20.00 -26.33 15.89
N ASP A 292 -21.26 -26.06 15.54
CA ASP A 292 -22.06 -26.87 14.59
C ASP A 292 -22.24 -26.17 13.24
N LYS A 293 -21.42 -25.17 12.94
CA LYS A 293 -21.49 -24.40 11.70
C LYS A 293 -20.15 -24.37 10.99
N ASP A 294 -20.15 -24.51 9.69
CA ASP A 294 -19.05 -24.10 8.84
C ASP A 294 -19.03 -22.56 8.78
N ALA A 295 -17.88 -21.96 8.97
CA ALA A 295 -17.71 -20.52 8.95
C ALA A 295 -16.83 -20.09 7.78
N TYR A 296 -17.34 -19.14 7.00
CA TYR A 296 -16.65 -18.48 5.91
C TYR A 296 -16.56 -17.00 6.26
N VAL A 297 -15.35 -16.51 6.50
CA VAL A 297 -15.11 -15.11 6.89
C VAL A 297 -14.14 -14.47 5.93
N ALA A 298 -14.52 -13.35 5.35
CA ALA A 298 -13.73 -12.69 4.33
C ALA A 298 -13.79 -11.16 4.44
N THR A 299 -12.77 -10.50 3.92
CA THR A 299 -12.80 -9.07 3.61
C THR A 299 -13.31 -8.85 2.19
N VAL A 300 -13.91 -7.69 1.94
CA VAL A 300 -14.33 -7.26 0.61
C VAL A 300 -13.15 -6.60 -0.12
N GLY A 301 -13.12 -6.69 -1.45
CA GLY A 301 -12.15 -6.02 -2.31
C GLY A 301 -10.73 -6.58 -2.25
N GLY A 302 -10.52 -7.75 -1.62
CA GLY A 302 -9.20 -8.39 -1.53
C GLY A 302 -8.27 -7.75 -0.50
N MET A 303 -8.77 -6.90 0.38
CA MET A 303 -7.98 -6.29 1.44
C MET A 303 -7.40 -7.34 2.39
N LYS A 304 -6.11 -7.20 2.72
CA LYS A 304 -5.42 -8.09 3.68
C LYS A 304 -5.24 -7.36 5.01
N ILE A 305 -5.92 -7.84 6.06
CA ILE A 305 -5.87 -7.26 7.41
C ILE A 305 -5.30 -8.31 8.37
N LYS A 306 -4.18 -7.99 9.01
CA LYS A 306 -3.52 -8.88 9.98
C LYS A 306 -3.59 -8.36 11.41
N GLU A 307 -4.08 -7.14 11.61
CA GLU A 307 -4.09 -6.52 12.92
C GLU A 307 -5.28 -6.98 13.78
N PRO A 308 -5.08 -7.16 15.10
CA PRO A 308 -6.13 -7.57 16.02
C PRO A 308 -7.28 -6.57 16.18
N ALA A 309 -7.09 -5.32 15.78
CA ALA A 309 -8.11 -4.27 15.87
C ALA A 309 -9.43 -4.59 15.16
N THR A 310 -9.42 -5.55 14.23
CA THR A 310 -10.59 -6.00 13.47
C THR A 310 -11.34 -7.18 14.09
N ASP A 311 -10.84 -7.75 15.18
CA ASP A 311 -11.47 -8.93 15.81
C ASP A 311 -12.92 -8.71 16.20
N LEU A 312 -13.23 -7.53 16.76
CA LEU A 312 -14.60 -7.22 17.16
C LEU A 312 -15.55 -7.13 15.95
N ALA A 313 -15.07 -6.67 14.80
CA ALA A 313 -15.84 -6.68 13.56
C ALA A 313 -16.11 -8.12 13.07
N VAL A 314 -15.12 -9.01 13.15
CA VAL A 314 -15.29 -10.44 12.87
C VAL A 314 -16.34 -11.05 13.81
N ALA A 315 -16.26 -10.76 15.10
CA ALA A 315 -17.21 -11.25 16.10
C ALA A 315 -18.63 -10.76 15.82
N LEU A 316 -18.81 -9.47 15.55
CA LEU A 316 -20.15 -8.90 15.29
C LEU A 316 -20.70 -9.33 13.93
N ALA A 317 -19.90 -9.46 12.89
CA ALA A 317 -20.34 -10.03 11.61
C ALA A 317 -20.81 -11.48 11.78
N THR A 318 -20.06 -12.29 12.50
CA THR A 318 -20.43 -13.69 12.79
C THR A 318 -21.73 -13.78 13.61
N ALA A 319 -21.86 -12.98 14.66
CA ALA A 319 -23.08 -12.97 15.49
C ALA A 319 -24.28 -12.45 14.72
N SER A 320 -24.09 -11.46 13.85
CA SER A 320 -25.11 -10.94 12.92
C SER A 320 -25.61 -12.03 11.98
N ALA A 321 -24.71 -12.79 11.35
CA ALA A 321 -25.06 -13.93 10.49
C ALA A 321 -25.82 -15.01 11.26
N MET A 322 -25.38 -15.34 12.49
CA MET A 322 -26.04 -16.36 13.33
C MET A 322 -27.44 -15.96 13.76
N LYS A 323 -27.66 -14.69 14.07
CA LYS A 323 -28.96 -14.15 14.49
C LYS A 323 -29.84 -13.71 13.31
N LYS A 324 -29.31 -13.70 12.09
CA LYS A 324 -29.98 -13.15 10.91
C LYS A 324 -30.49 -11.73 11.14
N THR A 325 -29.64 -10.92 11.79
CA THR A 325 -29.95 -9.54 12.18
C THR A 325 -28.83 -8.64 11.73
N SER A 326 -29.15 -7.68 10.86
CA SER A 326 -28.18 -6.71 10.36
C SER A 326 -27.68 -5.76 11.43
N LEU A 327 -26.42 -5.36 11.34
CA LEU A 327 -25.89 -4.25 12.14
C LEU A 327 -26.49 -2.92 11.64
N PRO A 328 -26.56 -1.89 12.50
CA PRO A 328 -26.99 -0.57 12.07
C PRO A 328 -26.17 -0.06 10.88
N PRO A 329 -26.80 0.62 9.92
CA PRO A 329 -26.07 1.27 8.85
C PRO A 329 -25.15 2.36 9.41
N LYS A 330 -24.07 2.67 8.67
CA LYS A 330 -23.09 3.70 9.07
C LYS A 330 -22.44 3.47 10.45
N LEU A 331 -22.34 2.22 10.86
CA LEU A 331 -21.63 1.78 12.08
C LEU A 331 -20.25 1.26 11.71
N VAL A 332 -19.22 1.73 12.39
CA VAL A 332 -17.88 1.11 12.40
C VAL A 332 -17.60 0.42 13.74
N VAL A 333 -16.86 -0.67 13.67
CA VAL A 333 -16.58 -1.54 14.82
C VAL A 333 -15.08 -1.74 14.95
N LEU A 334 -14.54 -1.41 16.13
CA LEU A 334 -13.11 -1.48 16.42
C LEU A 334 -12.86 -2.18 17.76
N GLY A 335 -11.91 -3.07 17.83
CA GLY A 335 -11.45 -3.67 19.09
C GLY A 335 -10.77 -5.00 18.90
N GLU A 336 -9.80 -5.27 19.76
CA GLU A 336 -9.18 -6.60 19.88
C GLU A 336 -9.99 -7.45 20.87
N VAL A 337 -10.26 -8.69 20.50
CA VAL A 337 -10.98 -9.64 21.36
C VAL A 337 -9.97 -10.51 22.11
N GLY A 338 -10.01 -10.45 23.45
CA GLY A 338 -9.22 -11.31 24.30
C GLY A 338 -9.91 -12.65 24.60
N LEU A 339 -9.15 -13.65 25.07
CA LEU A 339 -9.64 -15.01 25.35
C LEU A 339 -10.66 -15.10 26.49
N ALA A 340 -10.65 -14.12 27.40
CA ALA A 340 -11.65 -14.01 28.45
C ALA A 340 -12.93 -13.29 28.02
N GLY A 341 -13.01 -12.84 26.76
CA GLY A 341 -14.13 -12.10 26.20
C GLY A 341 -14.05 -10.57 26.44
N GLU A 342 -12.92 -10.11 26.96
CA GLU A 342 -12.65 -8.67 27.11
C GLU A 342 -12.36 -8.03 25.76
N ILE A 343 -12.72 -6.75 25.62
CA ILE A 343 -12.38 -5.94 24.45
C ILE A 343 -11.19 -5.05 24.83
N ARG A 344 -10.07 -5.30 24.19
CA ARG A 344 -8.82 -4.61 24.43
C ARG A 344 -8.68 -3.37 23.56
N ARG A 345 -7.96 -2.39 24.10
CA ARG A 345 -7.61 -1.15 23.39
C ARG A 345 -6.77 -1.45 22.15
N ILE A 346 -6.93 -0.59 21.15
CA ILE A 346 -6.20 -0.63 19.89
C ILE A 346 -5.49 0.70 19.64
N PRO A 347 -4.41 0.73 18.87
CA PRO A 347 -3.73 1.97 18.54
C PRO A 347 -4.56 2.84 17.57
N ASN A 348 -4.30 4.14 17.59
CA ASN A 348 -4.79 5.11 16.61
C ASN A 348 -6.32 5.23 16.50
N VAL A 349 -7.09 4.99 17.58
CA VAL A 349 -8.56 5.04 17.57
C VAL A 349 -9.09 6.36 17.00
N SER A 350 -8.54 7.50 17.44
CA SER A 350 -8.96 8.81 16.94
C SER A 350 -8.81 8.95 15.43
N ARG A 351 -7.68 8.52 14.89
CA ARG A 351 -7.38 8.60 13.44
C ARG A 351 -8.31 7.69 12.64
N ARG A 352 -8.58 6.48 13.13
CA ARG A 352 -9.53 5.54 12.52
C ARG A 352 -10.94 6.12 12.48
N LEU A 353 -11.40 6.73 13.57
CA LEU A 353 -12.74 7.31 13.65
C LEU A 353 -12.88 8.60 12.84
N GLN A 354 -11.82 9.41 12.74
CA GLN A 354 -11.81 10.59 11.87
C GLN A 354 -12.01 10.21 10.42
N GLU A 355 -11.36 9.14 9.96
CA GLU A 355 -11.53 8.64 8.60
C GLU A 355 -12.94 8.09 8.38
N ALA A 356 -13.48 7.32 9.33
CA ALA A 356 -14.85 6.83 9.26
C ALA A 356 -15.86 8.00 9.21
N ALA A 357 -15.69 9.04 10.04
CA ALA A 357 -16.53 10.22 10.03
C ALA A 357 -16.46 11.00 8.71
N ARG A 358 -15.24 11.13 8.14
CA ARG A 358 -15.02 11.75 6.81
C ARG A 358 -15.81 11.05 5.71
N LEU A 359 -15.93 9.73 5.81
CA LEU A 359 -16.66 8.89 4.86
C LEU A 359 -18.16 8.72 5.19
N GLY A 360 -18.67 9.50 6.15
CA GLY A 360 -20.09 9.58 6.46
C GLY A 360 -20.60 8.52 7.43
N TYR A 361 -19.72 7.84 8.18
CA TYR A 361 -20.11 6.95 9.26
C TYR A 361 -20.47 7.78 10.50
N GLU A 362 -21.58 7.42 11.15
CA GLU A 362 -22.21 8.20 12.22
C GLU A 362 -22.14 7.52 13.59
N MET A 363 -21.78 6.24 13.61
CA MET A 363 -21.74 5.42 14.83
C MET A 363 -20.44 4.63 14.91
N ALA A 364 -19.93 4.44 16.12
CA ALA A 364 -18.79 3.59 16.41
C ALA A 364 -18.96 2.76 17.68
N ILE A 365 -18.53 1.49 17.62
CA ILE A 365 -18.27 0.66 18.81
C ILE A 365 -16.76 0.56 18.97
N ILE A 366 -16.26 0.93 20.13
CA ILE A 366 -14.83 0.95 20.46
C ILE A 366 -14.56 0.36 21.85
N PRO A 367 -13.31 -0.02 22.15
CA PRO A 367 -12.92 -0.47 23.47
C PRO A 367 -13.19 0.60 24.56
N ALA A 368 -13.55 0.14 25.75
CA ALA A 368 -13.73 1.01 26.89
C ALA A 368 -12.43 1.70 27.33
N GLY A 369 -12.56 2.93 27.82
CA GLY A 369 -11.45 3.74 28.34
C GLY A 369 -10.68 4.54 27.30
N ASP A 370 -11.02 4.44 26.01
CA ASP A 370 -10.52 5.34 24.99
C ASP A 370 -11.31 6.66 24.98
N ARG A 371 -10.61 7.77 24.70
CA ARG A 371 -11.22 9.10 24.56
C ARG A 371 -10.87 9.67 23.17
N PRO A 372 -11.50 9.15 22.11
CA PRO A 372 -11.17 9.59 20.76
C PRO A 372 -11.60 11.03 20.52
N ARG A 373 -10.77 11.75 19.75
CA ARG A 373 -11.08 13.11 19.28
C ARG A 373 -11.73 13.03 17.90
N VAL A 374 -13.05 12.92 17.87
CA VAL A 374 -13.86 12.94 16.64
C VAL A 374 -15.16 13.69 16.90
N THR A 375 -15.62 14.46 15.93
CA THR A 375 -16.88 15.20 15.99
C THR A 375 -17.93 14.52 15.10
N GLY A 376 -19.21 14.65 15.48
CA GLY A 376 -20.33 14.17 14.65
C GLY A 376 -20.59 12.67 14.70
N MET A 377 -19.92 11.92 15.59
CA MET A 377 -20.06 10.47 15.70
C MET A 377 -20.56 10.05 17.08
N ARG A 378 -21.57 9.19 17.11
CA ARG A 378 -22.05 8.56 18.35
C ARG A 378 -21.16 7.37 18.69
N ILE A 379 -20.49 7.42 19.82
CA ILE A 379 -19.53 6.43 20.26
C ILE A 379 -20.11 5.59 21.39
N LYS A 380 -20.12 4.28 21.20
CA LYS A 380 -20.43 3.29 22.24
C LYS A 380 -19.12 2.60 22.66
N GLN A 381 -18.75 2.80 23.90
CA GLN A 381 -17.62 2.08 24.50
C GLN A 381 -18.09 0.74 25.08
N VAL A 382 -17.31 -0.30 24.89
CA VAL A 382 -17.59 -1.65 25.39
C VAL A 382 -16.35 -2.25 26.04
N ALA A 383 -16.53 -2.89 27.19
CA ALA A 383 -15.48 -3.59 27.91
C ALA A 383 -15.47 -5.08 27.58
N THR A 384 -16.60 -5.65 27.18
CA THR A 384 -16.75 -7.07 26.90
C THR A 384 -17.46 -7.36 25.59
N LEU A 385 -17.21 -8.52 25.04
CA LEU A 385 -17.88 -9.01 23.84
C LEU A 385 -19.41 -9.08 24.03
N THR A 386 -19.87 -9.49 25.21
CA THR A 386 -21.29 -9.56 25.55
C THR A 386 -21.96 -8.17 25.52
N GLU A 387 -21.26 -7.11 25.95
CA GLU A 387 -21.75 -5.74 25.82
C GLU A 387 -21.85 -5.29 24.36
N ALA A 388 -20.87 -5.64 23.55
CA ALA A 388 -20.87 -5.30 22.12
C ALA A 388 -22.05 -5.97 21.39
N LEU A 389 -22.35 -7.23 21.71
CA LEU A 389 -23.44 -7.99 21.09
C LEU A 389 -24.86 -7.43 21.37
N LYS A 390 -25.01 -6.55 22.36
CA LYS A 390 -26.30 -5.87 22.63
C LYS A 390 -26.78 -5.00 21.46
N ILE A 391 -25.91 -4.66 20.52
CA ILE A 391 -26.29 -3.92 19.29
C ILE A 391 -27.18 -4.75 18.35
N LEU A 392 -27.17 -6.06 18.49
CA LEU A 392 -27.97 -7.02 17.71
C LEU A 392 -29.28 -7.45 18.42
N ARG A 393 -29.72 -6.68 19.41
CA ARG A 393 -30.98 -6.93 20.13
C ARG A 393 -32.10 -6.05 19.64
#